data_9a88d53742fed216250b08f00fa8b66e
#
_entry.id   9a88d53742fed216250b08f00fa8b66e
#
_cell.length_a   1.000
_cell.length_b   1.000
_cell.length_c   1.000
_cell.angle_alpha   90.00
_cell.angle_beta   90.00
_cell.angle_gamma   90.00
#
_symmetry.space_group_name_H-M   'P 1'
#
loop_
_entity.id
_entity.type
_entity.pdbx_description
1 polymer ?
#
loop_
_entity_poly.entity_id
_entity_poly.type
_entity_poly.pdbx_seq_one_letter_code
_entity_poly.pdbx_strand_id
1 'polypeptide(L)'
;VKALRRKFGELSLSRVFESEAVGFEGNNFLNLVASGESEFSLEDVQNSLKMLEDDMGRERDKPKFSDRPIDIDILLFGDSTGEECGLSLPRAEILSSAFVLRPLAELHPKLKYSPLNLCFDELWDVFDKTQQKLWPIDLSL
;
A
#
# COMPACT_ATOMS: atom_id res chain seq x y z
N VAL A 1 1.91 -10.19 -5.38
CA VAL A 1 2.67 -10.58 -4.19
C VAL A 1 3.81 -11.53 -4.55
N LYS A 2 3.57 -12.52 -5.39
CA LYS A 2 4.62 -13.45 -5.79
C LYS A 2 5.82 -12.76 -6.43
N ALA A 3 5.57 -11.78 -7.29
CA ALA A 3 6.63 -11.02 -7.94
C ALA A 3 7.43 -10.20 -6.94
N LEU A 4 6.76 -9.61 -5.96
CA LEU A 4 7.43 -8.87 -4.88
C LEU A 4 8.30 -9.79 -4.05
N ARG A 5 7.81 -10.97 -3.71
CA ARG A 5 8.59 -11.94 -2.96
C ARG A 5 9.82 -12.42 -3.70
N ARG A 6 9.71 -12.58 -5.00
CA ARG A 6 10.86 -12.95 -5.82
C ARG A 6 11.94 -11.87 -5.81
N LYS A 7 11.54 -10.61 -5.77
CA LYS A 7 12.47 -9.49 -5.80
C LYS A 7 13.05 -9.19 -4.43
N PHE A 8 12.22 -9.19 -3.40
CA PHE A 8 12.60 -8.69 -2.07
C PHE A 8 12.70 -9.77 -0.99
N GLY A 9 12.33 -11.00 -1.30
CA GLY A 9 12.37 -12.09 -0.31
C GLY A 9 11.10 -12.12 0.53
N GLU A 10 11.24 -12.49 1.79
CA GLU A 10 10.07 -12.62 2.66
C GLU A 10 9.38 -11.30 2.92
N LEU A 11 8.07 -11.33 2.85
CA LEU A 11 7.21 -10.19 3.12
C LEU A 11 6.17 -10.55 4.16
N SER A 12 5.89 -9.60 5.05
CA SER A 12 4.73 -9.68 5.94
C SER A 12 3.59 -8.97 5.25
N LEU A 13 2.40 -9.56 5.29
CA LEU A 13 1.24 -9.04 4.58
C LEU A 13 0.10 -8.78 5.54
N SER A 14 -0.61 -7.68 5.33
CA SER A 14 -1.90 -7.48 5.96
C SER A 14 -2.94 -8.36 5.26
N ARG A 15 -4.15 -8.43 5.83
CA ARG A 15 -5.28 -9.00 5.09
C ARG A 15 -5.53 -8.14 3.86
N VAL A 16 -6.22 -8.71 2.88
CA VAL A 16 -6.70 -7.94 1.73
C VAL A 16 -8.01 -7.28 2.13
N PHE A 17 -8.13 -6.00 1.81
CA PHE A 17 -9.34 -5.25 2.08
C PHE A 17 -9.98 -4.84 0.77
N GLU A 18 -11.28 -5.00 0.70
CA GLU A 18 -12.08 -4.50 -0.40
C GLU A 18 -12.70 -3.18 0.03
N SER A 19 -12.73 -2.19 -0.85
CA SER A 19 -13.35 -0.90 -0.59
C SER A 19 -14.21 -0.47 -1.76
N GLU A 20 -15.23 0.34 -1.47
CA GLU A 20 -16.14 0.83 -2.49
C GLU A 20 -15.43 1.80 -3.45
N ALA A 21 -15.76 1.68 -4.74
CA ALA A 21 -15.34 2.66 -5.73
C ALA A 21 -16.23 3.88 -5.57
N VAL A 22 -15.66 4.97 -5.05
CA VAL A 22 -16.41 6.18 -4.75
C VAL A 22 -16.51 7.06 -5.99
N GLY A 23 -17.71 7.51 -6.27
CA GLY A 23 -17.93 8.54 -7.28
C GLY A 23 -18.05 8.05 -8.71
N PHE A 24 -17.98 6.76 -8.98
CA PHE A 24 -18.20 6.22 -10.31
C PHE A 24 -18.62 4.76 -10.23
N GLU A 25 -19.22 4.30 -11.29
CA GLU A 25 -19.58 2.90 -11.41
C GLU A 25 -18.34 2.10 -11.77
N GLY A 26 -18.18 0.96 -11.16
CA GLY A 26 -17.05 0.10 -11.44
C GLY A 26 -16.85 -0.90 -10.34
N ASN A 27 -15.83 -1.71 -10.51
CA ASN A 27 -15.47 -2.70 -9.51
C ASN A 27 -14.87 -2.03 -8.30
N ASN A 28 -15.11 -2.62 -7.14
CA ASN A 28 -14.49 -2.18 -5.91
C ASN A 28 -12.98 -2.37 -6.00
N PHE A 29 -12.26 -1.66 -5.15
CA PHE A 29 -10.80 -1.75 -5.07
C PHE A 29 -10.38 -2.81 -4.07
N LEU A 30 -9.28 -3.48 -4.38
CA LEU A 30 -8.63 -4.41 -3.44
C LEU A 30 -7.27 -3.84 -3.08
N ASN A 31 -7.00 -3.80 -1.79
CA ASN A 31 -5.75 -3.25 -1.27
C ASN A 31 -5.21 -4.12 -0.14
N LEU A 32 -3.89 -4.16 -0.04
CA LEU A 32 -3.22 -4.72 1.12
C LEU A 32 -1.93 -3.94 1.35
N VAL A 33 -1.37 -4.07 2.54
CA VAL A 33 -0.07 -3.52 2.86
C VAL A 33 0.90 -4.67 3.03
N ALA A 34 2.08 -4.51 2.48
CA ALA A 34 3.17 -5.46 2.63
C ALA A 34 4.37 -4.76 3.24
N SER A 35 5.12 -5.47 4.05
CA SER A 35 6.38 -4.95 4.59
C SER A 35 7.46 -6.01 4.50
N GLY A 36 8.70 -5.55 4.42
CA GLY A 36 9.84 -6.44 4.35
C GLY A 36 11.12 -5.67 4.60
N GLU A 37 12.22 -6.39 4.61
CA GLU A 37 13.54 -5.79 4.74
C GLU A 37 14.25 -5.84 3.40
N SER A 38 15.01 -4.82 3.12
CA SER A 38 15.77 -4.74 1.88
C SER A 38 17.07 -3.98 2.12
N GLU A 39 18.11 -4.41 1.41
CA GLU A 39 19.38 -3.70 1.40
C GLU A 39 19.48 -2.72 0.25
N PHE A 40 18.44 -2.67 -0.58
CA PHE A 40 18.41 -1.75 -1.72
C PHE A 40 18.19 -0.32 -1.25
N SER A 41 18.73 0.63 -2.00
CA SER A 41 18.42 2.04 -1.77
C SER A 41 16.96 2.32 -2.11
N LEU A 42 16.46 3.45 -1.64
CA LEU A 42 15.09 3.88 -1.98
C LEU A 42 14.93 4.00 -3.50
N GLU A 43 15.92 4.54 -4.18
CA GLU A 43 15.87 4.67 -5.64
C GLU A 43 15.75 3.31 -6.32
N ASP A 44 16.54 2.33 -5.87
CA ASP A 44 16.49 1.00 -6.44
C ASP A 44 15.17 0.29 -6.16
N VAL A 45 14.63 0.46 -4.96
CA VAL A 45 13.30 -0.08 -4.61
C VAL A 45 12.24 0.55 -5.52
N GLN A 46 12.27 1.86 -5.65
CA GLN A 46 11.31 2.59 -6.47
C GLN A 46 11.34 2.11 -7.92
N ASN A 47 12.54 1.98 -8.49
CA ASN A 47 12.70 1.50 -9.86
C ASN A 47 12.22 0.06 -10.02
N SER A 48 12.51 -0.79 -9.04
CA SER A 48 12.07 -2.19 -9.07
C SER A 48 10.54 -2.30 -9.03
N LEU A 49 9.90 -1.50 -8.21
CA LEU A 49 8.43 -1.51 -8.11
C LEU A 49 7.80 -1.01 -9.40
N LYS A 50 8.39 0.02 -10.02
CA LYS A 50 7.90 0.51 -11.29
C LYS A 50 8.02 -0.53 -12.39
N MET A 51 9.12 -1.27 -12.42
CA MET A 51 9.29 -2.36 -13.38
C MET A 51 8.26 -3.45 -13.17
N LEU A 52 7.94 -3.78 -11.93
CA LEU A 52 6.92 -4.77 -11.63
C LEU A 52 5.55 -4.33 -12.09
N GLU A 53 5.20 -3.07 -11.87
CA GLU A 53 3.95 -2.51 -12.37
C GLU A 53 3.86 -2.59 -13.90
N ASP A 54 4.95 -2.22 -14.57
CA ASP A 54 5.01 -2.24 -16.02
C ASP A 54 4.88 -3.67 -16.57
N ASP A 55 5.58 -4.62 -15.94
CA ASP A 55 5.52 -6.01 -16.35
C ASP A 55 4.12 -6.59 -16.18
N MET A 56 3.47 -6.29 -15.09
CA MET A 56 2.10 -6.76 -14.84
C MET A 56 1.11 -6.10 -15.80
N GLY A 57 1.35 -4.86 -16.16
CA GLY A 57 0.55 -4.17 -17.16
C GLY A 57 0.68 -4.81 -18.53
N ARG A 58 1.88 -5.24 -18.90
CA ARG A 58 2.11 -5.91 -20.18
C ARG A 58 1.49 -7.29 -20.22
N GLU A 59 1.57 -8.04 -19.13
CA GLU A 59 0.95 -9.36 -19.02
C GLU A 59 -0.55 -9.28 -19.21
N ARG A 60 -1.11 -8.11 -18.96
CA ARG A 60 -2.51 -7.84 -19.14
C ARG A 60 -2.78 -7.23 -20.50
N ASP A 61 -2.22 -7.77 -21.54
CA ASP A 61 -2.51 -7.35 -22.89
C ASP A 61 -3.94 -7.74 -23.24
N LYS A 62 -4.89 -7.06 -22.61
CA LYS A 62 -6.30 -7.35 -22.66
C LYS A 62 -7.07 -6.13 -23.12
N PRO A 63 -8.34 -6.29 -23.46
CA PRO A 63 -9.17 -5.16 -23.84
C PRO A 63 -9.11 -4.05 -22.80
N LYS A 64 -9.20 -2.86 -23.27
CA LYS A 64 -9.02 -1.65 -22.49
C LYS A 64 -9.97 -1.46 -21.32
N PHE A 65 -11.10 -2.14 -21.33
CA PHE A 65 -12.02 -2.07 -20.22
C PHE A 65 -11.72 -3.10 -19.13
N SER A 66 -10.66 -3.87 -19.31
CA SER A 66 -10.22 -4.78 -18.28
C SER A 66 -9.69 -3.97 -17.09
N ASP A 67 -9.47 -4.65 -15.98
CA ASP A 67 -9.08 -4.03 -14.74
C ASP A 67 -7.86 -3.14 -14.91
N ARG A 68 -7.85 -2.06 -14.15
CA ARG A 68 -6.73 -1.17 -14.16
C ARG A 68 -5.46 -1.87 -13.66
N PRO A 69 -4.30 -1.34 -14.07
CA PRO A 69 -3.03 -1.90 -13.64
C PRO A 69 -2.87 -1.82 -12.12
N ILE A 70 -2.01 -2.67 -11.60
CA ILE A 70 -1.67 -2.65 -10.19
C ILE A 70 -0.83 -1.42 -9.89
N ASP A 71 -1.19 -0.72 -8.84
CA ASP A 71 -0.39 0.37 -8.29
C ASP A 71 0.35 -0.13 -7.07
N ILE A 72 1.64 0.11 -7.02
CA ILE A 72 2.47 -0.25 -5.88
C ILE A 72 3.12 1.02 -5.36
N ASP A 73 2.68 1.45 -4.19
CA ASP A 73 3.15 2.70 -3.59
C ASP A 73 4.03 2.41 -2.37
N ILE A 74 5.10 3.18 -2.24
CA ILE A 74 5.94 3.12 -1.05
C ILE A 74 5.32 4.03 0.01
N LEU A 75 4.96 3.46 1.14
CA LEU A 75 4.37 4.22 2.25
C LEU A 75 5.42 4.72 3.22
N LEU A 76 6.38 3.88 3.51
CA LEU A 76 7.45 4.12 4.47
C LEU A 76 8.73 3.49 3.94
N PHE A 77 9.85 4.11 4.27
CA PHE A 77 11.16 3.54 3.96
C PHE A 77 12.10 3.82 5.13
N GLY A 78 12.26 2.82 6.01
CA GLY A 78 13.04 2.99 7.21
C GLY A 78 12.58 4.20 8.01
N ASP A 79 13.52 5.02 8.43
CA ASP A 79 13.24 6.24 9.18
C ASP A 79 13.19 7.48 8.30
N SER A 80 13.13 7.31 6.99
CA SER A 80 13.15 8.43 6.06
C SER A 80 11.95 9.35 6.28
N THR A 81 12.23 10.64 6.40
CA THR A 81 11.21 11.69 6.51
C THR A 81 11.57 12.82 5.56
N GLY A 82 10.54 13.40 4.96
CA GLY A 82 10.71 14.47 4.00
C GLY A 82 10.74 13.95 2.58
N GLU A 83 11.23 14.78 1.67
CA GLU A 83 11.27 14.41 0.26
C GLU A 83 12.56 13.70 -0.08
N GLU A 84 12.42 12.57 -0.78
CA GLU A 84 13.55 11.76 -1.21
C GLU A 84 13.15 11.01 -2.48
N CYS A 85 13.97 11.10 -3.50
CA CYS A 85 13.71 10.45 -4.80
C CYS A 85 12.35 10.80 -5.40
N GLY A 86 11.88 12.01 -5.18
CA GLY A 86 10.59 12.45 -5.69
C GLY A 86 9.39 12.00 -4.85
N LEU A 87 9.63 11.37 -3.72
CA LEU A 87 8.58 10.90 -2.81
C LEU A 87 8.59 11.71 -1.53
N SER A 88 7.42 11.98 -1.00
CA SER A 88 7.29 12.52 0.36
C SER A 88 7.03 11.36 1.29
N LEU A 89 7.90 11.15 2.26
CA LEU A 89 7.82 10.04 3.20
C LEU A 89 7.77 10.54 4.63
N PRO A 90 7.01 9.93 5.52
CA PRO A 90 5.99 8.91 5.24
C PRO A 90 4.89 9.47 4.33
N ARG A 91 4.25 8.58 3.58
CA ARG A 91 3.25 9.03 2.60
C ARG A 91 2.03 9.64 3.30
N ALA A 92 1.62 10.82 2.85
CA ALA A 92 0.53 11.56 3.49
C ALA A 92 -0.82 10.84 3.42
N GLU A 93 -1.03 10.01 2.40
CA GLU A 93 -2.24 9.22 2.26
C GLU A 93 -2.54 8.33 3.46
N ILE A 94 -1.52 8.00 4.24
CA ILE A 94 -1.69 7.20 5.46
C ILE A 94 -2.71 7.84 6.37
N LEU A 95 -2.72 9.18 6.45
CA LEU A 95 -3.62 9.91 7.34
C LEU A 95 -5.01 10.13 6.78
N SER A 96 -5.19 9.98 5.47
CA SER A 96 -6.44 10.34 4.81
C SER A 96 -7.19 9.18 4.17
N SER A 97 -6.56 8.02 4.05
CA SER A 97 -7.17 6.88 3.36
C SER A 97 -7.30 5.68 4.27
N ALA A 98 -8.53 5.27 4.55
CA ALA A 98 -8.81 4.11 5.39
C ALA A 98 -8.20 2.83 4.79
N PHE A 99 -8.21 2.70 3.47
CA PHE A 99 -7.67 1.53 2.80
C PHE A 99 -6.15 1.48 2.80
N VAL A 100 -5.49 2.51 3.30
CA VAL A 100 -4.05 2.52 3.57
C VAL A 100 -3.80 2.37 5.06
N LEU A 101 -4.45 3.18 5.87
CA LEU A 101 -4.20 3.21 7.31
C LEU A 101 -4.64 1.93 8.02
N ARG A 102 -5.81 1.41 7.69
CA ARG A 102 -6.31 0.21 8.38
C ARG A 102 -5.42 -1.01 8.18
N PRO A 103 -5.05 -1.39 6.94
CA PRO A 103 -4.13 -2.52 6.76
C PRO A 103 -2.75 -2.26 7.39
N LEU A 104 -2.27 -1.02 7.34
CA LEU A 104 -1.00 -0.67 7.95
C LEU A 104 -1.05 -0.81 9.47
N ALA A 105 -2.12 -0.34 10.10
CA ALA A 105 -2.32 -0.47 11.54
C ALA A 105 -2.48 -1.93 11.96
N GLU A 106 -3.08 -2.75 11.11
CA GLU A 106 -3.20 -4.17 11.37
C GLU A 106 -1.84 -4.86 11.34
N LEU A 107 -1.04 -4.52 10.36
CA LEU A 107 0.27 -5.16 10.15
C LEU A 107 1.32 -4.68 11.16
N HIS A 108 1.34 -3.38 11.42
CA HIS A 108 2.32 -2.76 12.31
C HIS A 108 1.66 -1.78 13.28
N PRO A 109 0.85 -2.29 14.23
CA PRO A 109 0.08 -1.39 15.11
C PRO A 109 0.95 -0.47 15.96
N LYS A 110 2.11 -0.91 16.36
CA LYS A 110 2.98 -0.13 17.26
C LYS A 110 4.06 0.66 16.54
N LEU A 111 4.11 0.59 15.23
CA LEU A 111 5.03 1.39 14.46
C LEU A 111 4.52 2.83 14.44
N LYS A 112 5.42 3.78 14.54
CA LYS A 112 5.04 5.19 14.64
C LYS A 112 5.04 5.90 13.29
N TYR A 113 4.05 6.76 13.12
CA TYR A 113 4.06 7.75 12.08
C TYR A 113 4.89 8.92 12.62
N SER A 114 6.14 9.02 12.19
CA SER A 114 7.11 9.91 12.83
C SER A 114 6.72 11.40 12.89
N PRO A 115 6.09 11.98 11.85
CA PRO A 115 5.73 13.40 11.94
C PRO A 115 4.80 13.75 13.11
N LEU A 116 3.96 12.81 13.54
CA LEU A 116 3.04 13.02 14.66
C LEU A 116 3.44 12.26 15.91
N ASN A 117 4.44 11.40 15.82
CA ASN A 117 4.89 10.56 16.92
C ASN A 117 3.77 9.71 17.53
N LEU A 118 2.85 9.26 16.69
CA LEU A 118 1.73 8.40 17.07
C LEU A 118 1.84 7.05 16.37
N CYS A 119 1.46 6.00 17.07
CA CYS A 119 1.43 4.65 16.49
C CYS A 119 0.27 4.53 15.51
N PHE A 120 0.40 3.62 14.55
CA PHE A 120 -0.66 3.46 13.54
C PHE A 120 -1.98 2.98 14.13
N ASP A 121 -1.95 2.17 15.20
CA ASP A 121 -3.18 1.77 15.89
C ASP A 121 -3.86 2.97 16.55
N GLU A 122 -3.08 3.90 17.10
CA GLU A 122 -3.63 5.12 17.68
C GLU A 122 -4.26 6.01 16.61
N LEU A 123 -3.60 6.13 15.46
CA LEU A 123 -4.12 6.90 14.34
C LEU A 123 -5.41 6.29 13.81
N TRP A 124 -5.47 4.96 13.74
CA TRP A 124 -6.68 4.29 13.29
C TRP A 124 -7.83 4.49 14.27
N ASP A 125 -7.55 4.48 15.57
CA ASP A 125 -8.57 4.69 16.60
C ASP A 125 -9.26 6.04 16.46
N VAL A 126 -8.54 7.07 16.06
CA VAL A 126 -9.09 8.43 15.93
C VAL A 126 -9.53 8.76 14.50
N PHE A 127 -9.33 7.85 13.56
CA PHE A 127 -9.71 8.06 12.18
C PHE A 127 -11.24 8.05 12.02
N ASP A 128 -11.75 8.96 11.21
CA ASP A 128 -13.19 8.99 10.91
C ASP A 128 -13.54 7.84 9.95
N LYS A 129 -14.11 6.79 10.51
CA LYS A 129 -14.41 5.56 9.79
C LYS A 129 -15.72 5.62 9.01
N THR A 130 -16.44 6.73 9.09
CA THR A 130 -17.77 6.82 8.49
C THR A 130 -17.75 7.17 7.00
N GLN A 131 -16.66 7.75 6.52
CA GLN A 131 -16.59 8.26 5.16
C GLN A 131 -16.06 7.28 4.13
N GLN A 132 -15.37 6.26 4.58
CA GLN A 132 -14.77 5.28 3.69
C GLN A 132 -15.11 3.88 4.21
N LYS A 133 -15.75 3.10 3.37
CA LYS A 133 -16.13 1.74 3.75
C LYS A 133 -15.15 0.75 3.17
N LEU A 134 -14.67 -0.13 4.01
CA LEU A 134 -13.82 -1.23 3.59
C LEU A 134 -14.05 -2.41 4.51
N TRP A 135 -13.75 -3.60 4.01
CA TRP A 135 -13.93 -4.83 4.76
C TRP A 135 -12.87 -5.83 4.32
N PRO A 136 -12.44 -6.71 5.24
CA PRO A 136 -11.48 -7.73 4.88
C PRO A 136 -12.13 -8.81 4.04
N ILE A 137 -11.35 -9.36 3.12
CA ILE A 137 -11.80 -10.52 2.34
C ILE A 137 -10.78 -11.62 2.48
N ASP A 138 -11.23 -12.85 2.23
CA ASP A 138 -10.37 -14.00 2.27
C ASP A 138 -9.86 -14.28 0.86
N LEU A 139 -8.61 -13.97 0.65
CA LEU A 139 -7.97 -14.13 -0.65
C LEU A 139 -6.62 -14.80 -0.48
N SER A 140 -6.43 -15.89 -1.19
CA SER A 140 -5.17 -16.61 -1.16
C SER A 140 -4.12 -15.91 -2.02
N LEU A 141 -2.97 -15.63 -1.44
CA LEU A 141 -1.89 -14.89 -2.11
C LEU A 141 -0.64 -15.74 -2.31
#